data_3883fb1d56ce49e9c598bba9fbcf2804
#
_entry.id   3883fb1d56ce49e9c598bba9fbcf2804
#
_cell.length_a   1.000
_cell.length_b   1.000
_cell.length_c   1.000
_cell.angle_alpha   90.00
_cell.angle_beta   90.00
_cell.angle_gamma   90.00
#
_symmetry.space_group_name_H-M   'P 1'
#
loop_
_entity.id
_entity.type
_entity.pdbx_description
1 polymer ?
#
loop_
_entity_poly.entity_id
_entity_poly.type
_entity_poly.pdbx_seq_one_letter_code
_entity_poly.pdbx_strand_id
1 'polypeptide(L)'
;MLRYHWEHMSYLEKAIEELEKQIDQLLSPYRKEVELLDGIPGVNKAAAXTFIAEMGVDMSVFKSAKHLASWAGVSPGNYESAGKKKTSKTTQGNKALKTMAVECXLATSRQNNRIASHRKXITKRQGKMKGXIASAHLLLTIAYNILKTGEPYHELGSNYLEEKQNNKELKMIEYLKKKGYTIAPSEQQTA
;
A
#
# COMPACT_ATOMS: atom_id res chain seq x y z
N MET A 1 6.41 46.93 5.11
CA MET A 1 5.66 45.75 4.69
C MET A 1 6.57 44.56 4.36
N LEU A 2 7.46 44.69 3.36
CA LEU A 2 8.39 43.61 2.97
C LEU A 2 9.26 43.13 4.12
N ARG A 3 9.74 44.02 4.95
CA ARG A 3 10.56 43.70 6.12
C ARG A 3 9.83 42.82 7.13
N TYR A 4 8.55 43.11 7.40
CA TYR A 4 7.71 42.28 8.30
C TYR A 4 7.51 40.88 7.73
N HIS A 5 7.23 40.78 6.45
CA HIS A 5 7.05 39.48 5.78
C HIS A 5 8.34 38.65 5.81
N TRP A 6 9.48 39.30 5.56
CA TRP A 6 10.80 38.69 5.61
C TRP A 6 11.14 38.16 7.02
N GLU A 7 10.90 38.99 8.04
CA GLU A 7 11.14 38.61 9.44
C GLU A 7 10.23 37.45 9.85
N HIS A 8 8.97 37.50 9.44
CA HIS A 8 8.00 36.41 9.71
C HIS A 8 8.41 35.10 9.03
N MET A 9 8.82 35.17 7.78
CA MET A 9 9.32 34.00 7.03
C MET A 9 10.56 33.41 7.71
N SER A 10 11.49 34.27 8.14
CA SER A 10 12.72 33.86 8.82
C SER A 10 12.39 33.15 10.15
N TYR A 11 11.44 33.69 10.90
CA TYR A 11 10.94 33.11 12.15
C TYR A 11 10.34 31.72 11.89
N LEU A 12 9.50 31.59 10.87
CA LEU A 12 8.86 30.32 10.51
C LEU A 12 9.90 29.28 10.08
N GLU A 13 10.89 29.68 9.30
CA GLU A 13 11.98 28.78 8.87
C GLU A 13 12.73 28.20 10.06
N LYS A 14 13.06 29.06 11.04
CA LYS A 14 13.73 28.65 12.28
C LYS A 14 12.87 27.72 13.12
N ALA A 15 11.56 27.99 13.20
CA ALA A 15 10.60 27.15 13.92
C ALA A 15 10.50 25.76 13.27
N ILE A 16 10.45 25.70 11.95
CA ILE A 16 10.43 24.43 11.18
C ILE A 16 11.72 23.65 11.44
N GLU A 17 12.87 24.30 11.37
CA GLU A 17 14.18 23.69 11.64
C GLU A 17 14.22 23.05 13.03
N GLU A 18 13.75 23.76 14.03
CA GLU A 18 13.72 23.28 15.41
C GLU A 18 12.79 22.07 15.56
N LEU A 19 11.61 22.10 14.93
CA LEU A 19 10.67 20.98 14.94
C LEU A 19 11.26 19.75 14.22
N GLU A 20 11.95 19.97 13.09
CA GLU A 20 12.63 18.89 12.35
C GLU A 20 13.70 18.21 13.21
N LYS A 21 14.47 18.98 13.98
CA LYS A 21 15.46 18.46 14.93
C LYS A 21 14.81 17.59 15.99
N GLN A 22 13.68 18.06 16.56
CA GLN A 22 12.93 17.32 17.58
C GLN A 22 12.40 16.00 17.00
N ILE A 23 11.86 16.02 15.79
CA ILE A 23 11.37 14.84 15.08
C ILE A 23 12.51 13.84 14.84
N ASP A 24 13.66 14.33 14.36
CA ASP A 24 14.84 13.49 14.14
C ASP A 24 15.31 12.81 15.43
N GLN A 25 15.30 13.53 16.55
CA GLN A 25 15.65 12.98 17.87
C GLN A 25 14.67 11.90 18.30
N LEU A 26 13.37 12.12 18.11
CA LEU A 26 12.32 11.14 18.45
C LEU A 26 12.40 9.91 17.57
N LEU A 27 12.79 10.06 16.30
CA LEU A 27 12.90 8.97 15.33
C LEU A 27 14.25 8.22 15.39
N SER A 28 15.24 8.76 16.12
CA SER A 28 16.57 8.17 16.14
C SER A 28 16.59 6.69 16.57
N PRO A 29 15.75 6.23 17.53
CA PRO A 29 15.70 4.80 17.85
C PRO A 29 15.12 3.92 16.73
N TYR A 30 14.47 4.51 15.74
CA TYR A 30 13.72 3.82 14.68
C TYR A 30 14.34 4.01 13.30
N ARG A 31 15.63 4.38 13.22
CA ARG A 31 16.31 4.62 11.94
C ARG A 31 16.24 3.44 10.99
N LYS A 32 16.45 2.23 11.52
CA LYS A 32 16.38 1.01 10.73
C LYS A 32 14.99 0.85 10.09
N GLU A 33 13.95 1.04 10.88
CA GLU A 33 12.56 0.91 10.41
C GLU A 33 12.21 2.00 9.40
N VAL A 34 12.68 3.23 9.63
CA VAL A 34 12.50 4.33 8.67
C VAL A 34 13.15 3.97 7.32
N GLU A 35 14.39 3.49 7.34
CA GLU A 35 15.12 3.08 6.12
C GLU A 35 14.41 1.94 5.40
N LEU A 36 13.91 0.95 6.14
CA LEU A 36 13.17 -0.18 5.57
C LEU A 36 11.90 0.30 4.86
N LEU A 37 11.14 1.21 5.48
CA LEU A 37 9.91 1.73 4.90
C LEU A 37 10.18 2.66 3.71
N ASP A 38 11.23 3.49 3.79
CA ASP A 38 11.65 4.38 2.70
C ASP A 38 12.06 3.59 1.43
N GLY A 39 12.43 2.33 1.60
CA GLY A 39 12.72 1.43 0.47
C GLY A 39 11.50 0.99 -0.32
N ILE A 40 10.27 1.23 0.18
CA ILE A 40 9.04 0.85 -0.53
C ILE A 40 8.73 1.90 -1.60
N PRO A 41 8.49 1.51 -2.88
CA PRO A 41 8.14 2.50 -3.91
C PRO A 41 6.96 3.38 -3.50
N GLY A 42 7.16 4.68 -3.60
CA GLY A 42 6.15 5.69 -3.25
C GLY A 42 6.20 6.16 -1.80
N VAL A 43 6.98 5.49 -0.96
CA VAL A 43 7.18 5.92 0.44
C VAL A 43 8.49 6.69 0.50
N ASN A 44 8.43 7.93 0.96
CA ASN A 44 9.62 8.71 1.25
C ASN A 44 9.83 8.76 2.78
N LYS A 45 10.92 9.34 3.20
CA LYS A 45 11.30 9.44 4.63
C LYS A 45 10.18 10.08 5.47
N ALA A 46 9.51 11.12 4.96
CA ALA A 46 8.41 11.79 5.67
C ALA A 46 7.20 10.86 5.84
N ALA A 47 6.86 10.11 4.80
CA ALA A 47 5.79 9.11 4.86
C ALA A 47 6.16 7.98 5.83
N ALA A 48 7.39 7.51 5.79
CA ALA A 48 7.90 6.52 6.75
C ALA A 48 7.75 7.00 8.20
N UNK A 49 7.96 8.09 8.38
CA UNK A 49 7.85 8.62 9.52
C UNK A 49 6.58 8.66 9.95
N THR A 50 5.61 9.14 9.22
CA THR A 50 4.19 9.16 9.52
C THR A 50 3.68 7.74 9.86
N PHE A 51 4.07 6.76 9.08
CA PHE A 51 3.67 5.36 9.32
C PHE A 51 4.09 4.91 10.72
N ILE A 52 5.34 5.17 11.10
CA ILE A 52 5.87 4.77 12.42
C ILE A 52 5.10 5.51 13.54
N ALA A 53 4.83 6.81 13.38
CA ALA A 53 4.09 7.61 14.37
C ALA A 53 2.68 7.07 14.60
N GLU A 54 2.02 6.61 13.51
CA GLU A 54 0.61 6.18 13.58
C GLU A 54 0.46 4.70 13.97
N MET A 55 1.26 3.81 13.40
CA MET A 55 1.08 2.36 13.61
C MET A 55 2.15 1.71 14.48
N GLY A 56 3.22 2.46 14.80
CA GLY A 56 4.36 1.93 15.54
C GLY A 56 5.21 1.00 14.70
N VAL A 57 6.20 0.38 15.33
CA VAL A 57 7.10 -0.59 14.68
C VAL A 57 6.84 -2.03 15.12
N ASP A 58 6.14 -2.22 16.23
CA ASP A 58 5.83 -3.54 16.79
C ASP A 58 4.56 -4.09 16.14
N MET A 59 4.74 -4.94 15.15
CA MET A 59 3.61 -5.53 14.40
C MET A 59 2.87 -6.62 15.17
N SER A 60 3.39 -7.04 16.35
CA SER A 60 2.68 -8.03 17.20
C SER A 60 1.37 -7.46 17.79
N VAL A 61 1.21 -6.14 17.82
CA VAL A 61 -0.04 -5.49 18.27
C VAL A 61 -1.20 -5.75 17.29
N PHE A 62 -0.91 -6.14 16.06
CA PHE A 62 -1.92 -6.50 15.06
C PHE A 62 -1.88 -8.01 14.83
N LYS A 63 -3.04 -8.68 14.84
CA LYS A 63 -3.14 -10.12 14.59
C LYS A 63 -2.62 -10.51 13.20
N SER A 64 -2.74 -9.59 12.24
CA SER A 64 -2.32 -9.83 10.85
C SER A 64 -2.25 -8.50 10.09
N ALA A 65 -1.67 -8.54 8.89
CA ALA A 65 -1.69 -7.40 7.96
C ALA A 65 -3.13 -6.95 7.64
N LYS A 66 -4.08 -7.88 7.60
CA LYS A 66 -5.51 -7.58 7.39
C LYS A 66 -6.08 -6.74 8.54
N HIS A 67 -5.67 -7.03 9.78
CA HIS A 67 -6.08 -6.24 10.95
C HIS A 67 -5.53 -4.82 10.88
N LEU A 68 -4.27 -4.66 10.50
CA LEU A 68 -3.68 -3.34 10.28
C LEU A 68 -4.45 -2.57 9.20
N ALA A 69 -4.73 -3.21 8.05
CA ALA A 69 -5.46 -2.59 6.94
C ALA A 69 -6.88 -2.17 7.34
N SER A 70 -7.55 -3.00 8.14
CA SER A 70 -8.88 -2.69 8.68
C SER A 70 -8.82 -1.53 9.67
N TRP A 71 -7.84 -1.55 10.56
CA TRP A 71 -7.61 -0.47 11.53
C TRP A 71 -7.28 0.86 10.82
N ALA A 72 -6.54 0.79 9.71
CA ALA A 72 -6.23 1.96 8.88
C ALA A 72 -7.42 2.45 8.03
N GLY A 73 -8.47 1.64 7.90
CA GLY A 73 -9.66 2.00 7.12
C GLY A 73 -9.48 1.81 5.62
N VAL A 74 -8.59 0.90 5.20
CA VAL A 74 -8.37 0.60 3.77
C VAL A 74 -8.89 -0.79 3.38
N SER A 75 -9.60 -1.47 4.27
CA SER A 75 -10.29 -2.72 3.96
C SER A 75 -11.73 -2.44 3.51
N PRO A 76 -12.28 -3.24 2.59
CA PRO A 76 -13.69 -3.11 2.27
C PRO A 76 -14.54 -3.51 3.48
N GLY A 77 -15.58 -2.74 3.75
CA GLY A 77 -16.55 -3.07 4.79
C GLY A 77 -17.40 -4.26 4.35
N ASN A 78 -17.47 -5.30 5.18
CA ASN A 78 -18.31 -6.46 4.93
C ASN A 78 -19.71 -6.24 5.49
N TYR A 79 -20.50 -5.47 4.76
CA TYR A 79 -21.92 -5.26 5.09
C TYR A 79 -22.77 -6.12 4.15
N GLU A 80 -22.83 -7.40 4.48
CA GLU A 80 -23.68 -8.36 3.77
C GLU A 80 -24.81 -8.82 4.71
N SER A 81 -26.03 -8.82 4.18
CA SER A 81 -27.18 -9.37 4.87
C SER A 81 -28.00 -10.20 3.86
N ALA A 82 -28.25 -11.46 4.18
CA ALA A 82 -28.98 -12.40 3.35
C ALA A 82 -28.40 -12.50 1.93
N GLY A 83 -27.07 -12.52 1.83
CA GLY A 83 -26.37 -12.65 0.55
C GLY A 83 -26.34 -11.38 -0.30
N LYS A 84 -26.92 -10.29 0.17
CA LYS A 84 -26.90 -8.99 -0.56
C LYS A 84 -25.91 -8.02 0.06
N LYS A 85 -25.03 -7.48 -0.77
CA LYS A 85 -24.05 -6.47 -0.37
C LYS A 85 -24.76 -5.12 -0.19
N LYS A 86 -24.79 -4.63 1.04
CA LYS A 86 -25.50 -3.37 1.36
C LYS A 86 -24.68 -2.12 1.08
N THR A 87 -23.34 -2.20 1.15
CA THR A 87 -22.47 -1.05 0.88
C THR A 87 -21.08 -1.51 0.49
N SER A 88 -20.42 -0.69 -0.33
CA SER A 88 -19.01 -0.88 -0.70
C SER A 88 -18.09 0.10 0.02
N LYS A 89 -18.59 0.82 1.02
CA LYS A 89 -17.80 1.78 1.79
C LYS A 89 -16.72 1.03 2.60
N THR A 90 -15.55 1.64 2.70
CA THR A 90 -14.49 1.14 3.58
C THR A 90 -14.86 1.39 5.04
N THR A 91 -14.26 0.60 5.94
CA THR A 91 -14.38 0.81 7.37
C THR A 91 -13.83 2.19 7.75
N GLN A 92 -14.36 2.78 8.80
CA GLN A 92 -13.73 3.94 9.42
C GLN A 92 -12.45 3.47 10.11
N GLY A 93 -11.41 4.28 10.03
CA GLY A 93 -10.12 3.91 10.60
C GLY A 93 -9.24 5.12 10.85
N ASN A 94 -7.96 4.89 11.03
CA ASN A 94 -6.99 5.95 11.24
C ASN A 94 -6.86 6.80 9.98
N LYS A 95 -7.38 8.02 10.06
CA LYS A 95 -7.45 8.95 8.93
C LYS A 95 -6.06 9.37 8.43
N ALA A 96 -5.13 9.62 9.34
CA ALA A 96 -3.77 10.05 8.99
C ALA A 96 -3.03 8.94 8.24
N LEU A 97 -3.08 7.70 8.77
CA LEU A 97 -2.45 6.54 8.13
C LEU A 97 -3.07 6.26 6.75
N LYS A 98 -4.40 6.31 6.67
CA LYS A 98 -5.13 6.11 5.40
C LYS A 98 -4.72 7.15 4.34
N THR A 99 -4.72 8.42 4.73
CA THR A 99 -4.37 9.52 3.82
C THR A 99 -2.93 9.36 3.31
N MET A 100 -2.00 9.13 4.22
CA MET A 100 -0.59 8.95 3.85
C MET A 100 -0.40 7.73 2.93
N ALA A 101 -1.06 6.60 3.23
CA ALA A 101 -0.96 5.40 2.39
C ALA A 101 -1.50 5.64 0.98
N VAL A 102 -2.61 6.40 0.86
CA VAL A 102 -3.19 6.78 -0.44
C VAL A 102 -2.24 7.72 -1.20
N GLU A 103 -1.65 8.69 -0.53
CA GLU A 103 -0.67 9.61 -1.13
C GLU A 103 0.56 8.86 -1.66
N CYS A 104 1.08 7.96 -0.89
CA CYS A 104 2.15 7.08 -1.34
C CYS A 104 1.77 6.29 -2.60
N UNK A 105 0.60 5.78 -2.66
CA UNK A 105 0.17 5.12 -3.66
C UNK A 105 0.08 5.88 -4.82
N LEU A 106 -0.33 7.21 -4.70
CA LEU A 106 -0.43 8.11 -5.84
C LEU A 106 0.95 8.46 -6.43
N ALA A 107 1.93 8.59 -5.58
CA ALA A 107 3.31 8.86 -5.99
C ALA A 107 3.88 7.78 -6.93
N THR A 108 3.36 6.55 -6.86
CA THR A 108 3.81 5.46 -7.74
C THR A 108 3.13 5.45 -9.12
N SER A 109 2.20 6.39 -9.38
CA SER A 109 1.31 6.31 -10.55
C SER A 109 2.02 6.25 -11.90
N ARG A 110 3.19 6.85 -12.02
CA ARG A 110 4.01 6.87 -13.25
C ARG A 110 5.15 5.84 -13.23
N GLN A 111 5.25 5.06 -12.17
CA GLN A 111 6.31 4.08 -12.00
C GLN A 111 5.94 2.74 -12.67
N ASN A 112 6.95 1.92 -12.93
CA ASN A 112 6.80 0.60 -13.51
C ASN A 112 7.22 -0.45 -12.48
N ASN A 113 6.31 -0.74 -11.53
CA ASN A 113 6.56 -1.67 -10.43
C ASN A 113 5.26 -2.40 -10.06
N ARG A 114 5.38 -3.37 -9.14
CA ARG A 114 4.25 -4.18 -8.67
C ARG A 114 3.08 -3.34 -8.13
N ILE A 115 3.38 -2.30 -7.33
CA ILE A 115 2.35 -1.48 -6.67
C ILE A 115 1.56 -0.69 -7.73
N ALA A 116 2.26 -0.05 -8.67
CA ALA A 116 1.63 0.69 -9.78
C ALA A 116 0.80 -0.23 -10.66
N SER A 117 1.31 -1.42 -10.97
CA SER A 117 0.62 -2.43 -11.77
C SER A 117 -0.65 -2.92 -11.08
N HIS A 118 -0.58 -3.21 -9.79
CA HIS A 118 -1.74 -3.60 -8.96
C HIS A 118 -2.82 -2.51 -9.02
N ARG A 119 -2.42 -1.25 -8.83
CA ARG A 119 -3.34 -0.11 -8.88
C ARG A 119 -4.03 -0.01 -10.25
N LYS A 120 -3.28 -0.09 -11.32
CA LYS A 120 -3.82 -0.07 -12.67
C LYS A 120 -4.85 -1.18 -12.90
N UNK A 121 -4.62 -2.14 -12.36
CA UNK A 121 -5.39 -3.18 -12.54
C UNK A 121 -6.64 -3.10 -11.95
N ILE A 122 -6.65 -2.72 -10.73
CA ILE A 122 -7.92 -2.53 -10.01
C ILE A 122 -8.69 -1.33 -10.58
N THR A 123 -7.99 -0.24 -10.89
CA THR A 123 -8.60 0.96 -11.46
C THR A 123 -9.37 0.64 -12.75
N LYS A 124 -8.79 -0.17 -13.63
CA LYS A 124 -9.42 -0.56 -14.90
C LYS A 124 -10.73 -1.32 -14.68
N ARG A 125 -10.77 -2.18 -13.66
CA ARG A 125 -11.94 -3.03 -13.39
C ARG A 125 -13.00 -2.36 -12.51
N GLN A 126 -12.59 -1.54 -11.54
CA GLN A 126 -13.47 -1.08 -10.47
C GLN A 126 -13.45 0.44 -10.22
N GLY A 127 -12.66 1.16 -11.00
CA GLY A 127 -12.59 2.63 -10.91
C GLY A 127 -11.46 3.13 -10.01
N LYS A 128 -11.16 4.43 -10.15
CA LYS A 128 -10.00 5.09 -9.54
C LYS A 128 -9.97 5.01 -8.01
N MET A 129 -11.12 5.24 -7.37
CA MET A 129 -11.21 5.25 -5.90
C MET A 129 -10.89 3.86 -5.32
N LYS A 130 -11.41 2.82 -5.92
CA LYS A 130 -11.14 1.45 -5.48
C LYS A 130 -9.69 1.06 -5.76
N GLY A 131 -9.17 1.49 -6.87
CA GLY A 131 -7.74 1.38 -7.19
C GLY A 131 -6.84 2.01 -6.12
N UNK A 132 -7.07 3.05 -5.59
CA UNK A 132 -6.42 3.68 -4.70
C UNK A 132 -6.41 3.03 -3.51
N ILE A 133 -7.60 2.70 -2.99
CA ILE A 133 -7.75 2.04 -1.68
C ILE A 133 -7.10 0.64 -1.69
N ALA A 134 -7.33 -0.13 -2.74
CA ALA A 134 -6.74 -1.46 -2.86
C ALA A 134 -5.20 -1.41 -2.85
N SER A 135 -4.63 -0.38 -3.47
CA SER A 135 -3.17 -0.20 -3.48
C SER A 135 -2.64 0.31 -2.14
N ALA A 136 -3.40 1.14 -1.42
CA ALA A 136 -3.08 1.52 -0.04
C ALA A 136 -3.10 0.29 0.87
N HIS A 137 -4.08 -0.60 0.70
CA HIS A 137 -4.14 -1.89 1.41
C HIS A 137 -2.87 -2.73 1.13
N LEU A 138 -2.50 -2.85 -0.15
CA LEU A 138 -1.27 -3.59 -0.54
C LEU A 138 -0.03 -2.95 0.09
N LEU A 139 0.08 -1.63 0.03
CA LEU A 139 1.21 -0.89 0.60
C LEU A 139 1.34 -1.16 2.11
N LEU A 140 0.23 -1.08 2.86
CA LEU A 140 0.25 -1.34 4.30
C LEU A 140 0.55 -2.81 4.62
N THR A 141 0.11 -3.74 3.76
CA THR A 141 0.46 -5.16 3.89
C THR A 141 1.97 -5.36 3.71
N ILE A 142 2.57 -4.68 2.73
CA ILE A 142 4.02 -4.70 2.49
C ILE A 142 4.75 -4.11 3.71
N ALA A 143 4.32 -2.93 4.19
CA ALA A 143 4.91 -2.27 5.35
C ALA A 143 4.86 -3.16 6.61
N TYR A 144 3.70 -3.79 6.85
CA TYR A 144 3.51 -4.74 7.95
C TYR A 144 4.54 -5.88 7.89
N ASN A 145 4.67 -6.50 6.72
CA ASN A 145 5.58 -7.63 6.55
C ASN A 145 7.06 -7.22 6.71
N ILE A 146 7.42 -6.06 6.17
CA ILE A 146 8.78 -5.50 6.30
C ILE A 146 9.12 -5.25 7.78
N LEU A 147 8.21 -4.60 8.52
CA LEU A 147 8.43 -4.31 9.94
C LEU A 147 8.43 -5.60 10.78
N LYS A 148 7.61 -6.58 10.41
CA LYS A 148 7.53 -7.86 11.14
C LYS A 148 8.77 -8.71 10.94
N THR A 149 9.31 -8.76 9.72
CA THR A 149 10.45 -9.64 9.38
C THR A 149 11.81 -8.95 9.46
N GLY A 150 11.84 -7.62 9.36
CA GLY A 150 13.08 -6.85 9.25
C GLY A 150 13.75 -6.97 7.88
N GLU A 151 13.07 -7.57 6.90
CA GLU A 151 13.58 -7.76 5.54
C GLU A 151 13.21 -6.57 4.66
N PRO A 152 14.15 -6.04 3.85
CA PRO A 152 13.84 -4.92 2.97
C PRO A 152 12.86 -5.30 1.86
N TYR A 153 12.26 -4.29 1.23
CA TYR A 153 11.34 -4.47 0.12
C TYR A 153 12.05 -5.14 -1.08
N HIS A 154 11.40 -6.13 -1.66
CA HIS A 154 11.83 -6.77 -2.91
C HIS A 154 10.81 -6.49 -4.00
N GLU A 155 11.25 -5.82 -5.05
CA GLU A 155 10.40 -5.52 -6.20
C GLU A 155 10.11 -6.81 -6.99
N LEU A 156 8.84 -7.14 -7.14
CA LEU A 156 8.40 -8.33 -7.87
C LEU A 156 8.11 -8.04 -9.35
N GLY A 157 8.16 -6.76 -9.73
CA GLY A 157 7.99 -6.33 -11.12
C GLY A 157 6.56 -6.03 -11.51
N SER A 158 6.40 -5.26 -12.57
CA SER A 158 5.09 -4.87 -13.11
C SER A 158 4.30 -6.05 -13.67
N ASN A 159 4.99 -7.12 -14.06
CA ASN A 159 4.38 -8.33 -14.65
C ASN A 159 4.00 -9.39 -13.60
N TYR A 160 4.27 -9.12 -12.32
CA TYR A 160 4.06 -10.08 -11.23
C TYR A 160 2.64 -10.68 -11.23
N LEU A 161 1.62 -9.84 -11.43
CA LEU A 161 0.22 -10.30 -11.40
C LEU A 161 -0.09 -11.20 -12.60
N GLU A 162 0.46 -10.89 -13.78
CA GLU A 162 0.28 -11.74 -14.98
C GLU A 162 0.99 -13.09 -14.79
N GLU A 163 2.22 -13.07 -14.32
CA GLU A 163 2.99 -14.28 -14.04
C GLU A 163 2.28 -15.17 -13.00
N LYS A 164 1.76 -14.53 -11.94
CA LYS A 164 1.01 -15.24 -10.91
C LYS A 164 -0.27 -15.88 -11.47
N GLN A 165 -0.98 -15.16 -12.34
CA GLN A 165 -2.20 -15.67 -12.99
C GLN A 165 -1.85 -16.83 -13.93
N ASN A 166 -0.84 -16.67 -14.77
CA ASN A 166 -0.37 -17.71 -15.69
C ASN A 166 0.04 -18.98 -14.93
N ASN A 167 0.78 -18.83 -13.83
CA ASN A 167 1.19 -19.96 -12.99
C ASN A 167 -0.01 -20.67 -12.36
N LYS A 168 -1.03 -19.93 -11.97
CA LYS A 168 -2.28 -20.48 -11.42
C LYS A 168 -3.02 -21.29 -12.49
N GLU A 169 -3.10 -20.76 -13.70
CA GLU A 169 -3.74 -21.42 -14.85
C GLU A 169 -3.01 -22.71 -15.21
N LEU A 170 -1.67 -22.66 -15.28
CA LEU A 170 -0.85 -23.84 -15.56
C LEU A 170 -1.08 -24.95 -14.51
N LYS A 171 -1.09 -24.58 -13.23
CA LYS A 171 -1.37 -25.53 -12.14
C LYS A 171 -2.78 -26.13 -12.26
N MET A 172 -3.75 -25.33 -12.65
CA MET A 172 -5.13 -25.82 -12.87
C MET A 172 -5.18 -26.79 -14.05
N ILE A 173 -4.50 -26.48 -15.15
CA ILE A 173 -4.40 -27.35 -16.33
C ILE A 173 -3.75 -28.68 -15.93
N GLU A 174 -2.64 -28.64 -15.19
CA GLU A 174 -1.97 -29.84 -14.69
C GLU A 174 -2.90 -30.70 -13.82
N TYR A 175 -3.61 -30.07 -12.92
CA TYR A 175 -4.57 -30.77 -12.04
C TYR A 175 -5.66 -31.48 -12.86
N LEU A 176 -6.23 -30.79 -13.85
CA LEU A 176 -7.27 -31.34 -14.70
C LEU A 176 -6.74 -32.52 -15.56
N LYS A 177 -5.52 -32.38 -16.11
CA LYS A 177 -4.87 -33.47 -16.85
C LYS A 177 -4.66 -34.69 -15.96
N LYS A 178 -4.24 -34.51 -14.70
CA LYS A 178 -4.09 -35.63 -13.74
C LYS A 178 -5.43 -36.31 -13.43
N LYS A 179 -6.54 -35.57 -13.55
CA LYS A 179 -7.90 -36.11 -13.38
C LYS A 179 -8.45 -36.79 -14.65
N GLY A 180 -7.67 -36.82 -15.74
CA GLY A 180 -8.05 -37.49 -16.99
C GLY A 180 -8.76 -36.63 -18.02
N TYR A 181 -8.83 -35.30 -17.78
CA TYR A 181 -9.43 -34.38 -18.75
C TYR A 181 -8.42 -34.00 -19.84
N THR A 182 -8.88 -33.99 -21.09
CA THR A 182 -8.12 -33.46 -22.21
C THR A 182 -8.45 -31.97 -22.37
N ILE A 183 -7.45 -31.11 -22.31
CA ILE A 183 -7.63 -29.69 -22.43
C ILE A 183 -6.95 -29.20 -23.71
N ALA A 184 -7.73 -28.65 -24.62
CA ALA A 184 -7.26 -28.09 -25.88
C ALA A 184 -7.65 -26.61 -25.94
N PRO A 185 -6.82 -25.78 -26.59
CA PRO A 185 -7.20 -24.37 -26.83
C PRO A 185 -8.49 -24.32 -27.67
N SER A 186 -9.41 -23.44 -27.33
CA SER A 186 -10.57 -23.19 -28.18
C SER A 186 -10.10 -22.55 -29.48
N GLU A 187 -10.56 -23.03 -30.61
CA GLU A 187 -10.32 -22.39 -31.89
C GLU A 187 -10.92 -20.97 -31.85
N GLN A 188 -10.09 -19.98 -32.03
CA GLN A 188 -10.57 -18.61 -32.16
C GLN A 188 -11.38 -18.54 -33.45
N GLN A 189 -12.69 -18.37 -33.33
CA GLN A 189 -13.49 -18.03 -34.49
C GLN A 189 -13.04 -16.70 -35.01
N THR A 190 -12.23 -16.73 -36.07
CA THR A 190 -11.92 -15.52 -36.83
C THR A 190 -13.21 -15.10 -37.51
N ALA A 191 -13.90 -14.11 -36.93
CA ALA A 191 -15.00 -13.44 -37.60
C ALA A 191 -14.48 -12.28 -38.42
#